data_7cfd5c16f326dbf24eb1a4f8f0158bf5
#
_entry.id   7cfd5c16f326dbf24eb1a4f8f0158bf5
#
_cell.length_a   1.000
_cell.length_b   1.000
_cell.length_c   1.000
_cell.angle_alpha   90.00
_cell.angle_beta   90.00
_cell.angle_gamma   90.00
#
_symmetry.space_group_name_H-M   'P 1'
#
loop_
_entity.id
_entity.type
_entity.pdbx_description
1 polymer ?
#
loop_
_entity_poly.entity_id
_entity_poly.type
_entity_poly.pdbx_seq_one_letter_code
_entity_poly.pdbx_strand_id
1 'polypeptide(L)'
;MIYRLGEWTPECHDDTWVADNATVVGRVKLAAGVSIWFNAVLRGDGDEISVGENSNIQDGSVLHVDPGSPLSIGPNVTVGHKVMLHGCTIGEGSLIGINAWY
;
A
#
# COMPACT_ATOMS: atom_id res chain seq x y z
N MET A 1 5.77 7.16 8.18
CA MET A 1 5.12 7.13 9.50
C MET A 1 3.75 6.48 9.45
N ILE A 2 3.35 5.86 10.53
CA ILE A 2 2.07 5.16 10.65
C ILE A 2 1.09 6.07 11.40
N TYR A 3 -0.07 6.32 10.82
CA TYR A 3 -1.07 7.20 11.44
C TYR A 3 -2.41 6.49 11.60
N ARG A 4 -3.03 6.70 12.76
CA ARG A 4 -4.41 6.29 12.98
C ARG A 4 -5.36 7.33 12.38
N LEU A 5 -6.45 6.85 11.79
CA LEU A 5 -7.52 7.70 11.29
C LEU A 5 -8.83 7.25 11.93
N GLY A 6 -9.36 8.06 12.86
CA GLY A 6 -10.53 7.68 13.64
C GLY A 6 -10.23 6.42 14.46
N GLU A 7 -11.03 5.38 14.28
CA GLU A 7 -10.83 4.08 14.93
C GLU A 7 -9.88 3.15 14.19
N TRP A 8 -9.43 3.54 12.99
CA TRP A 8 -8.63 2.69 12.14
C TRP A 8 -7.14 2.96 12.32
N THR A 9 -6.43 1.94 12.80
CA THR A 9 -4.96 1.96 12.89
C THR A 9 -4.42 0.95 11.87
N PRO A 10 -3.42 1.31 11.08
CA PRO A 10 -2.81 0.34 10.16
C PRO A 10 -2.35 -0.91 10.89
N GLU A 11 -2.65 -2.08 10.32
CA GLU A 11 -2.24 -3.37 10.84
C GLU A 11 -1.03 -3.86 10.06
N CYS A 12 0.14 -3.79 10.68
CA CYS A 12 1.39 -4.17 10.04
C CYS A 12 1.94 -5.43 10.72
N HIS A 13 2.24 -6.46 9.92
CA HIS A 13 2.92 -7.62 10.44
C HIS A 13 4.29 -7.20 11.00
N ASP A 14 4.80 -7.93 12.00
CA ASP A 14 6.10 -7.61 12.61
C ASP A 14 7.24 -7.62 11.57
N ASP A 15 7.12 -8.44 10.54
CA ASP A 15 8.10 -8.55 9.47
C ASP A 15 7.74 -7.62 8.30
N THR A 16 7.49 -6.34 8.59
CA THR A 16 7.29 -5.31 7.57
C THR A 16 8.32 -4.22 7.75
N TRP A 17 8.64 -3.55 6.65
CA TRP A 17 9.51 -2.39 6.70
C TRP A 17 8.80 -1.19 6.07
N VAL A 18 8.71 -0.11 6.81
CA VAL A 18 8.11 1.14 6.34
C VAL A 18 9.13 2.25 6.51
N ALA A 19 9.50 2.91 5.40
CA ALA A 19 10.45 4.01 5.43
C ALA A 19 9.94 5.14 6.33
N ASP A 20 10.86 5.83 7.00
CA ASP A 20 10.50 6.89 7.95
C ASP A 20 9.62 7.98 7.32
N ASN A 21 9.88 8.32 6.07
CA ASN A 21 9.11 9.36 5.38
C ASN A 21 8.00 8.81 4.48
N ALA A 22 7.73 7.52 4.54
CA ALA A 22 6.51 6.98 3.96
C ALA A 22 5.33 7.28 4.87
N THR A 23 4.14 7.39 4.32
CA THR A 23 2.93 7.65 5.10
C THR A 23 1.96 6.49 4.92
N VAL A 24 1.61 5.84 6.02
CA VAL A 24 0.62 4.76 6.04
C VAL A 24 -0.46 5.18 7.02
N VAL A 25 -1.66 5.44 6.54
CA VAL A 25 -2.72 6.02 7.36
C VAL A 25 -4.04 5.30 7.18
N GLY A 26 -4.68 5.03 8.30
CA GLY A 26 -6.04 4.52 8.35
C GLY A 26 -6.15 3.01 8.18
N ARG A 27 -7.09 2.60 7.33
CA ARG A 27 -7.47 1.19 7.17
C ARG A 27 -6.55 0.49 6.16
N VAL A 28 -5.35 0.18 6.64
CA VAL A 28 -4.30 -0.46 5.84
C VAL A 28 -3.85 -1.75 6.52
N LYS A 29 -3.67 -2.81 5.75
CA LYS A 29 -3.15 -4.09 6.23
C LYS A 29 -1.92 -4.47 5.42
N LEU A 30 -0.79 -4.62 6.10
CA LEU A 30 0.47 -5.03 5.49
C LEU A 30 0.85 -6.42 5.98
N ALA A 31 0.95 -7.38 5.06
CA ALA A 31 1.32 -8.75 5.38
C ALA A 31 2.83 -8.89 5.59
N ALA A 32 3.25 -10.10 5.98
CA ALA A 32 4.66 -10.39 6.26
C ALA A 32 5.54 -10.11 5.03
N GLY A 33 6.71 -9.53 5.26
CA GLY A 33 7.70 -9.28 4.22
C GLY A 33 7.40 -8.09 3.32
N VAL A 34 6.34 -7.34 3.60
CA VAL A 34 6.01 -6.14 2.83
C VAL A 34 7.00 -5.02 3.12
N SER A 35 7.40 -4.28 2.10
CA SER A 35 8.23 -3.08 2.25
C SER A 35 7.59 -1.88 1.57
N ILE A 36 7.55 -0.78 2.30
CA ILE A 36 6.98 0.49 1.82
C ILE A 36 8.12 1.52 1.81
N TRP A 37 8.42 2.03 0.64
CA TRP A 37 9.63 2.80 0.40
C TRP A 37 9.42 4.31 0.54
N PHE A 38 10.49 5.07 0.33
CA PHE A 38 10.54 6.49 0.67
C PHE A 38 9.48 7.32 -0.07
N ASN A 39 8.82 8.21 0.64
CA ASN A 39 7.79 9.13 0.11
C ASN A 39 6.54 8.43 -0.42
N ALA A 40 6.39 7.13 -0.22
CA ALA A 40 5.16 6.44 -0.61
C ALA A 40 4.03 6.84 0.34
N VAL A 41 2.80 6.86 -0.17
CA VAL A 41 1.61 7.19 0.62
C VAL A 41 0.55 6.11 0.41
N LEU A 42 0.15 5.47 1.50
CA LEU A 42 -0.96 4.54 1.53
C LEU A 42 -2.05 5.13 2.42
N ARG A 43 -3.12 5.61 1.81
CA ARG A 43 -4.20 6.29 2.53
C ARG A 43 -5.50 5.51 2.43
N GLY A 44 -5.81 4.75 3.50
CA GLY A 44 -7.02 3.96 3.61
C GLY A 44 -8.09 4.72 4.39
N ASP A 45 -8.66 5.75 3.80
CA ASP A 45 -9.63 6.62 4.46
C ASP A 45 -11.08 6.32 4.09
N GLY A 46 -11.34 5.85 2.88
CA GLY A 46 -12.71 5.51 2.44
C GLY A 46 -13.00 4.02 2.42
N ASP A 47 -11.96 3.20 2.37
CA ASP A 47 -12.05 1.74 2.35
C ASP A 47 -10.70 1.16 2.75
N GLU A 48 -10.52 -0.14 2.59
CA GLU A 48 -9.31 -0.85 3.00
C GLU A 48 -8.28 -0.93 1.89
N ILE A 49 -7.01 -0.77 2.26
CA ILE A 49 -5.86 -1.12 1.44
C ILE A 49 -5.22 -2.36 2.06
N SER A 50 -5.07 -3.43 1.29
CA SER A 50 -4.36 -4.62 1.73
C SER A 50 -3.20 -4.94 0.79
N VAL A 51 -2.03 -5.23 1.37
CA VAL A 51 -0.82 -5.57 0.61
C VAL A 51 -0.37 -6.95 1.02
N GLY A 52 -0.32 -7.86 0.05
CA GLY A 52 0.02 -9.27 0.27
C GLY A 52 1.49 -9.50 0.54
N GLU A 53 1.81 -10.70 1.00
CA GLU A 53 3.14 -11.08 1.47
C GLU A 53 4.24 -10.82 0.44
N ASN A 54 5.36 -10.32 0.92
CA ASN A 54 6.57 -10.05 0.13
C ASN A 54 6.41 -9.06 -1.00
N SER A 55 5.32 -8.31 -1.03
CA SER A 55 5.12 -7.24 -2.01
C SER A 55 5.87 -5.99 -1.59
N ASN A 56 6.21 -5.16 -2.56
CA ASN A 56 6.89 -3.89 -2.28
C ASN A 56 6.20 -2.73 -3.00
N ILE A 57 6.10 -1.63 -2.29
CA ILE A 57 5.57 -0.37 -2.80
C ILE A 57 6.71 0.62 -2.83
N GLN A 58 7.19 0.95 -4.02
CA GLN A 58 8.42 1.70 -4.16
C GLN A 58 8.22 3.21 -4.09
N ASP A 59 9.32 3.92 -4.16
CA ASP A 59 9.44 5.34 -3.83
C ASP A 59 8.42 6.21 -4.56
N GLY A 60 7.77 7.07 -3.81
CA GLY A 60 6.86 8.10 -4.35
C GLY A 60 5.51 7.60 -4.85
N SER A 61 5.21 6.31 -4.69
CA SER A 61 3.92 5.77 -5.12
C SER A 61 2.80 6.20 -4.18
N VAL A 62 1.59 6.34 -4.72
CA VAL A 62 0.41 6.73 -3.96
C VAL A 62 -0.69 5.70 -4.16
N LEU A 63 -1.17 5.15 -3.05
CA LEU A 63 -2.25 4.18 -3.02
C LEU A 63 -3.43 4.78 -2.25
N HIS A 64 -4.59 4.84 -2.91
CA HIS A 64 -5.78 5.43 -2.33
C HIS A 64 -7.03 4.61 -2.68
N VAL A 65 -8.11 4.88 -1.97
CA VAL A 65 -9.37 4.15 -2.10
C VAL A 65 -10.54 5.12 -1.99
N ASP A 66 -11.69 4.68 -2.51
CA ASP A 66 -12.98 5.34 -2.29
C ASP A 66 -13.92 4.35 -1.58
N PRO A 67 -14.98 4.83 -0.92
CA PRO A 67 -15.97 3.93 -0.34
C PRO A 67 -16.53 2.96 -1.37
N GLY A 68 -16.47 1.66 -1.05
CA GLY A 68 -16.91 0.59 -1.94
C GLY A 68 -15.87 0.16 -2.98
N SER A 69 -14.68 0.77 -2.98
CA SER A 69 -13.61 0.45 -3.93
C SER A 69 -12.30 0.20 -3.19
N PRO A 70 -12.17 -0.94 -2.50
CA PRO A 70 -10.93 -1.26 -1.80
C PRO A 70 -9.79 -1.50 -2.78
N LEU A 71 -8.57 -1.36 -2.29
CA LEU A 71 -7.36 -1.64 -3.04
C LEU A 71 -6.74 -2.92 -2.47
N SER A 72 -6.64 -3.94 -3.29
CA SER A 72 -6.09 -5.23 -2.88
C SER A 72 -4.89 -5.58 -3.76
N ILE A 73 -3.73 -5.69 -3.13
CA ILE A 73 -2.49 -6.09 -3.80
C ILE A 73 -2.14 -7.49 -3.30
N GLY A 74 -1.99 -8.41 -4.24
CA GLY A 74 -1.65 -9.81 -3.94
C GLY A 74 -0.23 -9.97 -3.44
N PRO A 75 0.19 -11.22 -3.15
CA PRO A 75 1.56 -11.49 -2.73
C PRO A 75 2.53 -11.37 -3.89
N ASN A 76 3.80 -11.11 -3.57
CA ASN A 76 4.91 -11.06 -4.52
C ASN A 76 4.71 -10.06 -5.65
N VAL A 77 4.07 -8.94 -5.35
CA VAL A 77 3.85 -7.86 -6.31
C VAL A 77 4.92 -6.79 -6.16
N THR A 78 5.43 -6.29 -7.28
CA THR A 78 6.31 -5.14 -7.30
C THR A 78 5.55 -3.95 -7.85
N VAL A 79 5.37 -2.92 -7.03
CA VAL A 79 4.84 -1.64 -7.48
C VAL A 79 6.02 -0.68 -7.65
N GLY A 80 6.28 -0.29 -8.88
CA GLY A 80 7.44 0.55 -9.21
C GLY A 80 7.35 1.95 -8.64
N HIS A 81 8.32 2.80 -8.99
CA HIS A 81 8.38 4.15 -8.47
C HIS A 81 7.27 5.04 -9.05
N LYS A 82 6.75 5.96 -8.25
CA LYS A 82 5.77 6.98 -8.67
C LYS A 82 4.55 6.38 -9.39
N VAL A 83 4.06 5.27 -8.87
CA VAL A 83 2.85 4.63 -9.38
C VAL A 83 1.64 5.18 -8.64
N MET A 84 0.54 5.38 -9.36
CA MET A 84 -0.73 5.74 -8.76
C MET A 84 -1.71 4.58 -8.88
N LEU A 85 -2.13 4.03 -7.75
CA LEU A 85 -3.18 3.00 -7.70
C LEU A 85 -4.36 3.50 -6.91
N HIS A 86 -5.55 3.34 -7.44
CA HIS A 86 -6.76 3.82 -6.81
C HIS A 86 -7.88 2.78 -6.93
N GLY A 87 -8.26 2.18 -5.80
CA GLY A 87 -9.39 1.26 -5.71
C GLY A 87 -9.39 0.15 -6.74
N CYS A 88 -8.34 -0.67 -6.78
CA CYS A 88 -8.23 -1.74 -7.77
C CYS A 88 -7.67 -3.01 -7.15
N THR A 89 -7.64 -4.08 -7.93
CA THR A 89 -7.07 -5.36 -7.50
C THR A 89 -5.88 -5.70 -8.39
N ILE A 90 -4.73 -5.94 -7.76
CA ILE A 90 -3.50 -6.33 -8.43
C ILE A 90 -3.23 -7.79 -8.08
N GLY A 91 -3.15 -8.64 -9.09
CA GLY A 91 -2.94 -10.08 -8.90
C GLY A 91 -1.53 -10.44 -8.47
N GLU A 92 -1.41 -11.63 -7.91
CA GLU A 92 -0.14 -12.18 -7.44
C GLU A 92 0.96 -12.11 -8.50
N GLY A 93 2.18 -11.75 -8.10
CA GLY A 93 3.35 -11.75 -8.96
C GLY A 93 3.40 -10.65 -10.01
N SER A 94 2.44 -9.72 -9.99
CA SER A 94 2.41 -8.63 -10.98
C SER A 94 3.56 -7.66 -10.78
N LEU A 95 3.97 -7.03 -11.88
CA LEU A 95 4.91 -5.92 -11.85
C LEU A 95 4.22 -4.69 -12.44
N ILE A 96 4.06 -3.67 -11.61
CA ILE A 96 3.48 -2.40 -12.04
C ILE A 96 4.63 -1.46 -12.37
N GLY A 97 4.73 -1.07 -13.63
CA GLY A 97 5.86 -0.28 -14.12
C GLY A 97 5.91 1.14 -13.55
N ILE A 98 7.08 1.74 -13.63
CA ILE A 98 7.33 3.10 -13.13
C ILE A 98 6.36 4.08 -13.79
N ASN A 99 5.79 5.00 -12.99
CA ASN A 99 4.82 6.01 -13.42
C ASN A 99 3.47 5.46 -13.90
N ALA A 100 3.20 4.18 -13.73
CA ALA A 100 1.90 3.61 -14.11
C ALA A 100 0.78 4.28 -13.32
N TRP A 101 -0.41 4.29 -13.93
CA TRP A 101 -1.58 4.91 -13.32
C TRP A 101 -2.80 4.02 -13.56
N TYR A 102 -3.48 3.65 -12.48
CA TYR A 102 -4.65 2.77 -12.52
C TYR A 102 -5.78 3.30 -11.65
#